data_57dcd4af0602a466cc9be3536d811c46
#
_entry.id   57dcd4af0602a466cc9be3536d811c46
#
_cell.length_a   1.000
_cell.length_b   1.000
_cell.length_c   1.000
_cell.angle_alpha   90.00
_cell.angle_beta   90.00
_cell.angle_gamma   90.00
#
_symmetry.space_group_name_H-M   'P 1'
#
loop_
_entity.id
_entity.type
_entity.pdbx_description
1 polymer ?
#
loop_
_entity_poly.entity_id
_entity_poly.type
_entity_poly.pdbx_seq_one_letter_code
_entity_poly.pdbx_strand_id
1 'polypeptide(L)'
;MAGKPDAVSAAMGTLFDEGWTRGPGGRGDETAPKSFGRRSGATRSYQHMARAASGNRAVVVKLVRGGGCHDSRQLGNQLDYLMGKADRVFDSMGTFEQRGPLTADEAREAATRWSESWEGMTSSGQTAHLIVSFPQGTDSRDVEVITARFCERVFEGQFDYLAATHSDRAHPHAHIVVNRRGEDGALFTLRAGTEHSYETYKDALVEIGLSQGVALEASSRLQRGIIHRAPTDADYRRGLRAERPRVGPDLDYAQAAIARHTAGYAALAAQARGVQASDHARFMKGEIASYTPLSDLARNLDRAAVDLAAGQKISPDTYGAVPMLQQTRFTEALQRLDTAVEEAEDRIAAAPPSERPELEARLSDALSG
;
A
#
# COMPACT_ATOMS: atom_id res chain seq x y z
N MET A 1 -16.48 -7.96 35.49
CA MET A 1 -16.19 -8.98 34.45
C MET A 1 -16.13 -8.23 33.14
N ALA A 2 -14.94 -8.04 32.60
CA ALA A 2 -14.78 -7.38 31.31
C ALA A 2 -15.29 -8.33 30.22
N GLY A 3 -16.32 -7.89 29.48
CA GLY A 3 -16.84 -8.62 28.33
C GLY A 3 -15.74 -8.85 27.31
N LYS A 4 -15.69 -10.04 26.70
CA LYS A 4 -14.80 -10.32 25.55
C LYS A 4 -15.17 -9.33 24.45
N PRO A 5 -14.22 -8.62 23.85
CA PRO A 5 -14.49 -7.80 22.67
C PRO A 5 -15.07 -8.71 21.59
N ASP A 6 -16.13 -8.25 20.92
CA ASP A 6 -16.71 -8.98 19.81
C ASP A 6 -15.70 -9.16 18.65
N ALA A 7 -15.96 -10.12 17.76
CA ALA A 7 -15.00 -10.49 16.72
C ALA A 7 -14.70 -9.33 15.75
N VAL A 8 -15.65 -8.40 15.54
CA VAL A 8 -15.48 -7.23 14.66
C VAL A 8 -14.66 -6.15 15.36
N SER A 9 -14.98 -5.86 16.63
CA SER A 9 -14.23 -4.91 17.45
C SER A 9 -12.80 -5.41 17.73
N ALA A 10 -12.63 -6.72 17.94
CA ALA A 10 -11.30 -7.34 18.04
C ALA A 10 -10.54 -7.30 16.69
N ALA A 11 -11.21 -7.59 15.57
CA ALA A 11 -10.62 -7.51 14.24
C ALA A 11 -10.28 -6.06 13.88
N MET A 12 -11.16 -5.10 14.19
CA MET A 12 -10.92 -3.67 13.98
C MET A 12 -9.78 -3.15 14.87
N GLY A 13 -9.80 -3.45 16.17
CA GLY A 13 -8.77 -2.99 17.12
C GLY A 13 -7.37 -3.56 16.84
N THR A 14 -7.27 -4.75 16.27
CA THR A 14 -5.98 -5.42 16.01
C THR A 14 -5.39 -5.13 14.63
N LEU A 15 -6.17 -4.67 13.66
CA LEU A 15 -5.65 -4.19 12.38
C LEU A 15 -4.86 -2.87 12.53
N PHE A 16 -5.10 -2.13 13.61
CA PHE A 16 -4.37 -0.89 13.91
C PHE A 16 -2.98 -1.11 14.52
N ASP A 17 -2.69 -2.31 15.01
CA ASP A 17 -1.42 -2.61 15.68
C ASP A 17 -0.29 -3.02 14.70
N GLU A 18 -0.56 -3.09 13.41
CA GLU A 18 0.47 -3.22 12.38
C GLU A 18 1.25 -1.90 12.13
N GLY A 19 1.26 -1.04 13.12
CA GLY A 19 2.23 0.04 13.20
C GLY A 19 3.62 -0.57 13.04
N TRP A 20 4.32 -0.18 12.02
CA TRP A 20 5.72 -0.39 11.75
C TRP A 20 6.49 -0.67 13.03
N THR A 21 6.94 -1.90 13.17
CA THR A 21 7.76 -2.32 14.29
C THR A 21 8.87 -1.33 14.49
N ARG A 22 8.85 -0.68 15.62
CA ARG A 22 9.92 0.12 16.16
C ARG A 22 11.23 -0.66 16.00
N GLY A 23 12.12 -0.14 15.17
CA GLY A 23 13.53 -0.44 15.38
C GLY A 23 13.88 -0.01 16.81
N PRO A 24 14.78 -0.69 17.53
CA PRO A 24 15.14 -0.33 18.90
C PRO A 24 15.68 1.11 18.89
N GLY A 25 14.93 2.08 19.45
CA GLY A 25 15.41 3.45 19.66
C GLY A 25 14.45 4.61 19.41
N GLY A 26 13.23 4.43 18.89
CA GLY A 26 12.30 5.54 18.64
C GLY A 26 11.42 5.86 19.87
N ARG A 27 11.68 6.94 20.61
CA ARG A 27 10.73 7.53 21.55
C ARG A 27 9.59 8.15 20.73
N GLY A 28 8.39 7.60 20.83
CA GLY A 28 7.19 8.17 20.22
C GLY A 28 6.75 9.41 20.98
N ASP A 29 6.40 10.46 20.24
CA ASP A 29 5.70 11.63 20.75
C ASP A 29 4.27 11.22 21.11
N GLU A 30 3.90 11.37 22.39
CA GLU A 30 2.59 10.95 22.94
C GLU A 30 1.47 11.99 22.71
N THR A 31 1.72 13.08 21.99
CA THR A 31 0.81 14.24 21.92
C THR A 31 -0.05 14.34 20.66
N ALA A 32 0.05 13.40 19.71
CA ALA A 32 -0.82 13.40 18.53
C ALA A 32 -2.18 12.74 18.84
N PRO A 33 -3.31 13.30 18.37
CA PRO A 33 -4.63 12.69 18.57
C PRO A 33 -4.69 11.33 17.88
N LYS A 34 -4.81 10.29 18.70
CA LYS A 34 -4.64 8.88 18.33
C LYS A 34 -5.80 8.28 17.50
N SER A 35 -6.83 9.04 17.14
CA SER A 35 -8.06 8.49 16.56
C SER A 35 -8.20 8.63 15.04
N PHE A 36 -7.80 9.73 14.44
CA PHE A 36 -8.12 10.05 13.05
C PHE A 36 -7.35 9.21 12.00
N GLY A 37 -6.11 8.84 12.26
CA GLY A 37 -5.28 8.05 11.31
C GLY A 37 -5.50 6.53 11.37
N ARG A 38 -6.16 6.02 12.41
CA ARG A 38 -6.30 4.56 12.64
C ARG A 38 -7.37 3.90 11.79
N ARG A 39 -8.52 4.55 11.58
CA ARG A 39 -9.68 3.95 10.92
C ARG A 39 -9.61 4.00 9.40
N SER A 40 -9.17 5.08 8.82
CA SER A 40 -8.89 5.12 7.37
C SER A 40 -7.85 4.06 6.96
N GLY A 41 -6.94 3.71 7.87
CA GLY A 41 -5.99 2.62 7.70
C GLY A 41 -6.64 1.22 7.69
N ALA A 42 -7.67 0.99 8.50
CA ALA A 42 -8.37 -0.31 8.54
C ALA A 42 -9.17 -0.55 7.27
N THR A 43 -9.94 0.43 6.83
CA THR A 43 -10.74 0.33 5.60
C THR A 43 -9.85 0.08 4.39
N ARG A 44 -8.70 0.77 4.27
CA ARG A 44 -7.71 0.51 3.22
C ARG A 44 -7.17 -0.92 3.30
N SER A 45 -6.82 -1.38 4.51
CA SER A 45 -6.36 -2.75 4.73
C SER A 45 -7.41 -3.77 4.26
N TYR A 46 -8.67 -3.58 4.58
CA TYR A 46 -9.78 -4.42 4.12
C TYR A 46 -9.98 -4.39 2.62
N GLN A 47 -9.89 -3.23 1.98
CA GLN A 47 -9.93 -3.11 0.52
C GLN A 47 -8.81 -3.89 -0.15
N HIS A 48 -7.57 -3.83 0.38
CA HIS A 48 -6.45 -4.62 -0.15
C HIS A 48 -6.66 -6.12 0.04
N MET A 49 -7.18 -6.54 1.19
CA MET A 49 -7.52 -7.94 1.43
C MET A 49 -8.61 -8.43 0.46
N ALA A 50 -9.65 -7.65 0.24
CA ALA A 50 -10.71 -7.98 -0.71
C ALA A 50 -10.16 -8.10 -2.15
N ARG A 51 -9.28 -7.20 -2.56
CA ARG A 51 -8.62 -7.27 -3.88
C ARG A 51 -7.70 -8.49 -4.00
N ALA A 52 -6.96 -8.84 -2.95
CA ALA A 52 -6.13 -10.06 -2.93
C ALA A 52 -6.99 -11.33 -3.10
N ALA A 53 -8.12 -11.42 -2.38
CA ALA A 53 -9.08 -12.52 -2.54
C ALA A 53 -9.82 -12.49 -3.89
N SER A 54 -9.79 -11.37 -4.61
CA SER A 54 -10.38 -11.23 -5.95
C SER A 54 -9.46 -11.73 -7.08
N GLY A 55 -8.30 -12.29 -6.75
CA GLY A 55 -7.32 -12.75 -7.73
C GLY A 55 -6.45 -11.62 -8.32
N ASN A 56 -6.51 -10.41 -7.75
CA ASN A 56 -5.64 -9.32 -8.16
C ASN A 56 -4.19 -9.61 -7.75
N ARG A 57 -3.23 -9.04 -8.49
CA ARG A 57 -1.81 -9.29 -8.26
C ARG A 57 -1.14 -8.12 -7.55
N ALA A 58 -0.19 -8.44 -6.66
CA ALA A 58 0.46 -7.45 -5.81
C ALA A 58 1.41 -6.51 -6.56
N VAL A 59 1.23 -5.19 -6.37
CA VAL A 59 2.25 -4.19 -6.64
C VAL A 59 3.11 -3.97 -5.39
N VAL A 60 4.41 -3.77 -5.56
CA VAL A 60 5.36 -3.61 -4.45
C VAL A 60 6.09 -2.29 -4.57
N VAL A 61 6.01 -1.47 -3.52
CA VAL A 61 6.81 -0.25 -3.39
C VAL A 61 7.92 -0.47 -2.36
N LYS A 62 9.14 -0.03 -2.68
CA LYS A 62 10.30 -0.18 -1.82
C LYS A 62 11.21 1.03 -1.89
N LEU A 63 11.54 1.60 -0.74
CA LEU A 63 12.67 2.52 -0.61
C LEU A 63 13.98 1.72 -0.52
N VAL A 64 14.93 2.02 -1.38
CA VAL A 64 16.25 1.38 -1.38
C VAL A 64 17.09 1.97 -0.24
N ARG A 65 17.37 1.16 0.78
CA ARG A 65 18.25 1.57 1.89
C ARG A 65 19.66 1.83 1.37
N GLY A 66 20.19 3.00 1.69
CA GLY A 66 21.50 3.42 1.18
C GLY A 66 21.51 3.75 -0.32
N GLY A 67 20.33 3.92 -0.95
CA GLY A 67 20.18 4.34 -2.34
C GLY A 67 20.11 5.86 -2.52
N GLY A 68 20.26 6.64 -1.44
CA GLY A 68 20.40 8.10 -1.52
C GLY A 68 21.83 8.51 -1.85
N CYS A 69 21.98 9.51 -2.72
CA CYS A 69 23.26 10.07 -3.11
C CYS A 69 23.60 11.29 -2.27
N HIS A 70 24.88 11.48 -1.95
CA HIS A 70 25.37 12.60 -1.14
C HIS A 70 26.03 13.71 -1.96
N ASP A 71 26.41 13.39 -3.19
CA ASP A 71 27.06 14.33 -4.12
C ASP A 71 26.62 14.06 -5.57
N SER A 72 26.91 15.02 -6.47
CA SER A 72 26.53 14.95 -7.89
C SER A 72 27.19 13.78 -8.61
N ARG A 73 28.42 13.40 -8.25
CA ARG A 73 29.11 12.27 -8.87
C ARG A 73 28.42 10.94 -8.54
N GLN A 74 28.01 10.75 -7.28
CA GLN A 74 27.25 9.56 -6.87
C GLN A 74 25.92 9.50 -7.61
N LEU A 75 25.23 10.64 -7.72
CA LEU A 75 23.97 10.71 -8.45
C LEU A 75 24.17 10.43 -9.94
N GLY A 76 25.15 11.06 -10.59
CA GLY A 76 25.43 10.80 -11.99
C GLY A 76 25.71 9.33 -12.29
N ASN A 77 26.51 8.66 -11.45
CA ASN A 77 26.77 7.23 -11.58
C ASN A 77 25.50 6.38 -11.34
N GLN A 78 24.64 6.78 -10.40
CA GLN A 78 23.37 6.09 -10.14
C GLN A 78 22.40 6.25 -11.32
N LEU A 79 22.27 7.46 -11.85
CA LEU A 79 21.38 7.73 -13.00
C LEU A 79 21.89 6.99 -14.26
N ASP A 80 23.19 7.03 -14.55
CA ASP A 80 23.77 6.28 -15.68
C ASP A 80 23.47 4.78 -15.56
N TYR A 81 23.63 4.20 -14.37
CA TYR A 81 23.34 2.80 -14.13
C TYR A 81 21.84 2.46 -14.25
N LEU A 82 20.94 3.30 -13.71
CA LEU A 82 19.50 3.05 -13.69
C LEU A 82 18.82 3.42 -15.01
N MET A 83 19.21 4.54 -15.62
CA MET A 83 18.54 5.11 -16.79
C MET A 83 19.21 4.68 -18.11
N GLY A 84 20.48 4.25 -18.08
CA GLY A 84 21.25 3.86 -19.27
C GLY A 84 20.77 2.55 -19.95
N LYS A 85 19.82 1.81 -19.34
CA LYS A 85 19.22 0.58 -19.90
C LYS A 85 17.69 0.60 -19.76
N ALA A 86 17.10 1.76 -19.54
CA ALA A 86 15.66 1.89 -19.34
C ALA A 86 14.89 1.70 -20.66
N ASP A 87 13.71 1.14 -20.56
CA ASP A 87 12.76 1.11 -21.69
C ASP A 87 12.23 2.53 -21.95
N ARG A 88 11.93 3.26 -20.87
CA ARG A 88 11.50 4.67 -20.89
C ARG A 88 12.06 5.43 -19.70
N VAL A 89 12.37 6.71 -19.94
CA VAL A 89 12.77 7.68 -18.90
C VAL A 89 11.84 8.88 -18.98
N PHE A 90 11.45 9.39 -17.82
CA PHE A 90 10.67 10.61 -17.66
C PHE A 90 11.04 11.33 -16.37
N ASP A 91 10.82 12.65 -16.34
CA ASP A 91 11.20 13.52 -15.24
C ASP A 91 10.12 14.57 -14.94
N SER A 92 10.22 15.22 -13.78
CA SER A 92 9.30 16.28 -13.33
C SER A 92 9.26 17.51 -14.26
N MET A 93 10.33 17.73 -15.01
CA MET A 93 10.48 18.90 -15.91
C MET A 93 10.03 18.62 -17.34
N GLY A 94 9.65 17.38 -17.68
CA GLY A 94 9.32 16.98 -19.04
C GLY A 94 10.53 17.01 -20.01
N THR A 95 11.76 17.10 -19.48
CA THR A 95 12.98 17.17 -20.30
C THR A 95 13.22 15.86 -21.06
N PHE A 96 12.88 14.74 -20.45
CA PHE A 96 13.12 13.39 -20.94
C PHE A 96 11.83 12.66 -21.33
N GLU A 97 10.74 13.39 -21.58
CA GLU A 97 9.45 12.77 -21.88
C GLU A 97 9.54 11.71 -22.97
N GLN A 98 9.15 10.49 -22.61
CA GLN A 98 9.04 9.32 -23.49
C GLN A 98 10.33 8.93 -24.24
N ARG A 99 11.49 9.34 -23.76
CA ARG A 99 12.78 8.93 -24.33
C ARG A 99 13.18 7.54 -23.85
N GLY A 100 14.00 6.88 -24.66
CA GLY A 100 14.73 5.69 -24.28
C GLY A 100 15.85 5.98 -23.27
N PRO A 101 16.87 5.13 -23.20
CA PRO A 101 17.97 5.27 -22.24
C PRO A 101 18.64 6.64 -22.28
N LEU A 102 19.04 7.14 -21.10
CA LEU A 102 19.90 8.32 -21.01
C LEU A 102 21.35 7.96 -21.35
N THR A 103 22.04 8.90 -21.95
CA THR A 103 23.50 8.85 -22.09
C THR A 103 24.17 9.18 -20.75
N ALA A 104 25.41 8.76 -20.57
CA ALA A 104 26.19 9.09 -19.38
C ALA A 104 26.40 10.61 -19.20
N ASP A 105 26.41 11.39 -20.27
CA ASP A 105 26.52 12.84 -20.22
C ASP A 105 25.22 13.49 -19.74
N GLU A 106 24.09 13.08 -20.25
CA GLU A 106 22.77 13.54 -19.78
C GLU A 106 22.54 13.20 -18.29
N ALA A 107 22.94 12.00 -17.86
CA ALA A 107 22.89 11.60 -16.45
C ALA A 107 23.75 12.50 -15.55
N ARG A 108 24.95 12.87 -16.00
CA ARG A 108 25.85 13.80 -15.28
C ARG A 108 25.31 15.22 -15.25
N GLU A 109 24.73 15.69 -16.35
CA GLU A 109 24.11 17.01 -16.44
C GLU A 109 22.93 17.13 -15.48
N ALA A 110 22.01 16.14 -15.47
CA ALA A 110 20.90 16.10 -14.53
C ALA A 110 21.38 16.09 -13.06
N ALA A 111 22.42 15.30 -12.76
CA ALA A 111 23.00 15.24 -11.42
C ALA A 111 23.65 16.57 -11.00
N THR A 112 24.31 17.27 -11.92
CA THR A 112 24.91 18.58 -11.66
C THR A 112 23.82 19.60 -11.35
N ARG A 113 22.80 19.70 -12.19
CA ARG A 113 21.67 20.61 -12.01
C ARG A 113 20.97 20.41 -10.66
N TRP A 114 20.69 19.16 -10.27
CA TRP A 114 20.08 18.89 -8.96
C TRP A 114 20.98 19.29 -7.80
N SER A 115 22.29 19.06 -7.91
CA SER A 115 23.23 19.37 -6.84
C SER A 115 23.39 20.87 -6.57
N GLU A 116 23.02 21.75 -7.50
CA GLU A 116 23.05 23.20 -7.31
C GLU A 116 22.10 23.69 -6.21
N SER A 117 21.00 22.96 -5.97
CA SER A 117 20.03 23.25 -4.93
C SER A 117 20.34 22.59 -3.58
N TRP A 118 21.39 21.77 -3.50
CA TRP A 118 21.66 21.00 -2.28
C TRP A 118 22.38 21.85 -1.22
N GLU A 119 21.72 22.02 -0.09
CA GLU A 119 22.28 22.67 1.07
C GLU A 119 22.35 21.71 2.25
N GLY A 120 23.44 21.76 2.99
CA GLY A 120 23.67 20.94 4.17
C GLY A 120 23.87 19.46 3.86
N MET A 121 24.07 18.67 4.90
CA MET A 121 24.20 17.21 4.80
C MET A 121 23.02 16.51 5.46
N THR A 122 22.42 15.57 4.76
CA THR A 122 21.43 14.65 5.34
C THR A 122 22.06 13.28 5.55
N SER A 123 21.78 12.62 6.65
CA SER A 123 22.28 11.26 6.94
C SER A 123 21.79 10.23 5.93
N SER A 124 20.68 10.51 5.24
CA SER A 124 20.06 9.63 4.25
C SER A 124 20.41 9.98 2.80
N GLY A 125 21.31 10.97 2.58
CA GLY A 125 21.65 11.51 1.27
C GLY A 125 20.67 12.57 0.79
N GLN A 126 21.06 13.28 -0.29
CA GLN A 126 20.28 14.35 -0.93
C GLN A 126 19.15 13.80 -1.82
N THR A 127 19.21 12.51 -2.18
CA THR A 127 18.19 11.85 -3.00
C THR A 127 17.54 10.67 -2.26
N ALA A 128 16.38 10.25 -2.74
CA ALA A 128 15.73 9.01 -2.34
C ALA A 128 15.54 8.13 -3.58
N HIS A 129 15.79 6.83 -3.45
CA HIS A 129 15.61 5.87 -4.52
C HIS A 129 14.49 4.90 -4.18
N LEU A 130 13.41 4.97 -4.94
CA LEU A 130 12.25 4.09 -4.84
C LEU A 130 12.27 3.06 -5.98
N ILE A 131 11.74 1.89 -5.70
CA ILE A 131 11.44 0.86 -6.70
C ILE A 131 9.96 0.53 -6.60
N VAL A 132 9.26 0.58 -7.73
CA VAL A 132 7.91 0.07 -7.91
C VAL A 132 8.00 -1.18 -8.77
N SER A 133 7.63 -2.33 -8.22
CA SER A 133 7.62 -3.60 -8.96
C SER A 133 6.19 -4.02 -9.25
N PHE A 134 5.94 -4.35 -10.51
CA PHE A 134 4.64 -4.81 -10.99
C PHE A 134 4.58 -6.35 -11.04
N PRO A 135 3.38 -6.92 -11.05
CA PRO A 135 3.20 -8.35 -11.24
C PRO A 135 3.84 -8.85 -12.55
N GLN A 136 4.28 -10.10 -12.54
CA GLN A 136 4.73 -10.77 -13.76
C GLN A 136 3.63 -10.74 -14.83
N GLY A 137 4.00 -10.40 -16.07
CA GLY A 137 3.10 -10.32 -17.19
C GLY A 137 2.30 -9.02 -17.29
N THR A 138 2.59 -8.00 -16.46
CA THR A 138 2.07 -6.64 -16.70
C THR A 138 2.71 -6.10 -17.99
N ASP A 139 1.87 -5.55 -18.86
CA ASP A 139 2.34 -4.96 -20.13
C ASP A 139 3.28 -3.78 -19.87
N SER A 140 4.33 -3.65 -20.68
CA SER A 140 5.32 -2.57 -20.50
C SER A 140 4.71 -1.18 -20.63
N ARG A 141 3.74 -1.01 -21.53
CA ARG A 141 3.03 0.27 -21.71
C ARG A 141 2.18 0.61 -20.49
N ASP A 142 1.54 -0.38 -19.86
CA ASP A 142 0.80 -0.15 -18.62
C ASP A 142 1.74 0.25 -17.50
N VAL A 143 2.92 -0.40 -17.40
CA VAL A 143 3.97 -0.03 -16.43
C VAL A 143 4.41 1.43 -16.62
N GLU A 144 4.66 1.84 -17.87
CA GLU A 144 5.02 3.21 -18.21
C GLU A 144 3.94 4.21 -17.77
N VAL A 145 2.69 4.00 -18.21
CA VAL A 145 1.58 4.90 -17.95
C VAL A 145 1.27 4.99 -16.44
N ILE A 146 1.23 3.84 -15.75
CA ILE A 146 0.94 3.80 -14.32
C ILE A 146 2.07 4.50 -13.54
N THR A 147 3.33 4.28 -13.92
CA THR A 147 4.47 4.91 -13.24
C THR A 147 4.49 6.42 -13.47
N ALA A 148 4.26 6.89 -14.71
CA ALA A 148 4.22 8.32 -15.01
C ALA A 148 3.13 9.02 -14.19
N ARG A 149 1.89 8.53 -14.24
CA ARG A 149 0.77 9.08 -13.47
C ARG A 149 0.98 9.00 -11.96
N PHE A 150 1.66 7.96 -11.50
CA PHE A 150 2.03 7.85 -10.10
C PHE A 150 3.01 8.95 -9.69
N CYS A 151 4.06 9.19 -10.48
CA CYS A 151 5.03 10.24 -10.22
C CYS A 151 4.39 11.63 -10.26
N GLU A 152 3.58 11.91 -11.27
CA GLU A 152 2.77 13.15 -11.38
C GLU A 152 1.93 13.36 -10.12
N ARG A 153 1.11 12.37 -9.74
CA ARG A 153 0.20 12.47 -8.59
C ARG A 153 0.90 12.69 -7.25
N VAL A 154 2.11 12.14 -7.10
CA VAL A 154 2.78 12.05 -5.80
C VAL A 154 3.86 13.10 -5.62
N PHE A 155 4.54 13.52 -6.68
CA PHE A 155 5.72 14.37 -6.60
C PHE A 155 5.58 15.70 -7.32
N GLU A 156 4.70 15.81 -8.35
CA GLU A 156 4.59 17.02 -9.16
C GLU A 156 4.29 18.26 -8.33
N GLY A 157 5.02 19.35 -8.60
CA GLY A 157 4.90 20.61 -7.88
C GLY A 157 5.47 20.60 -6.46
N GLN A 158 6.04 19.47 -6.01
CA GLN A 158 6.65 19.36 -4.68
C GLN A 158 8.12 18.95 -4.76
N PHE A 159 8.44 17.92 -5.53
CA PHE A 159 9.79 17.34 -5.59
C PHE A 159 10.15 16.96 -7.01
N ASP A 160 11.39 17.30 -7.40
CA ASP A 160 11.96 16.80 -8.63
C ASP A 160 12.18 15.29 -8.58
N TYR A 161 11.86 14.62 -9.67
CA TYR A 161 12.11 13.19 -9.84
C TYR A 161 12.64 12.86 -11.23
N LEU A 162 13.35 11.74 -11.29
CA LEU A 162 13.72 11.02 -12.51
C LEU A 162 13.24 9.57 -12.34
N ALA A 163 12.47 9.08 -13.29
CA ALA A 163 11.94 7.74 -13.28
C ALA A 163 12.32 6.96 -14.54
N ALA A 164 12.58 5.67 -14.38
CA ALA A 164 12.93 4.76 -15.47
C ALA A 164 12.16 3.45 -15.33
N THR A 165 11.59 2.95 -16.42
CA THR A 165 10.92 1.65 -16.47
C THR A 165 11.81 0.59 -17.09
N HIS A 166 11.67 -0.65 -16.62
CA HIS A 166 12.42 -1.81 -17.05
C HIS A 166 11.51 -3.02 -17.19
N SER A 167 11.58 -3.69 -18.33
CA SER A 167 10.85 -4.93 -18.62
C SER A 167 11.78 -6.15 -18.82
N ASP A 168 13.07 -5.98 -18.62
CA ASP A 168 14.12 -7.00 -18.83
C ASP A 168 14.06 -8.17 -17.84
N ARG A 169 13.16 -8.13 -16.83
CA ARG A 169 12.96 -9.16 -15.82
C ARG A 169 11.54 -9.68 -15.81
N ALA A 170 11.34 -10.86 -15.21
CA ALA A 170 10.02 -11.47 -15.05
C ALA A 170 8.99 -10.55 -14.39
N HIS A 171 9.43 -9.67 -13.49
CA HIS A 171 8.62 -8.62 -12.86
C HIS A 171 9.05 -7.27 -13.43
N PRO A 172 8.25 -6.67 -14.33
CA PRO A 172 8.50 -5.30 -14.79
C PRO A 172 8.55 -4.34 -13.59
N HIS A 173 9.42 -3.34 -13.66
CA HIS A 173 9.61 -2.45 -12.52
C HIS A 173 10.03 -1.05 -12.96
N ALA A 174 9.81 -0.10 -12.08
CA ALA A 174 10.29 1.27 -12.25
C ALA A 174 11.26 1.63 -11.12
N HIS A 175 12.33 2.31 -11.48
CA HIS A 175 13.20 3.03 -10.56
C HIS A 175 12.79 4.50 -10.56
N ILE A 176 12.60 5.08 -9.38
CA ILE A 176 12.25 6.48 -9.21
C ILE A 176 13.29 7.10 -8.26
N VAL A 177 14.06 8.03 -8.75
CA VAL A 177 15.01 8.82 -7.97
C VAL A 177 14.36 10.17 -7.71
N VAL A 178 14.22 10.55 -6.45
CA VAL A 178 13.56 11.79 -6.01
C VAL A 178 14.62 12.70 -5.39
N ASN A 179 14.69 13.95 -5.82
CA ASN A 179 15.44 14.98 -5.12
C ASN A 179 14.75 15.28 -3.79
N ARG A 180 15.47 15.10 -2.68
CA ARG A 180 14.84 15.29 -1.35
C ARG A 180 14.54 16.75 -1.03
N ARG A 181 15.17 17.69 -1.69
CA ARG A 181 14.91 19.11 -1.52
C ARG A 181 13.79 19.53 -2.46
N GLY A 182 12.63 19.86 -1.90
CA GLY A 182 11.51 20.42 -2.64
C GLY A 182 11.72 21.89 -3.01
N GLU A 183 10.92 22.39 -3.94
CA GLU A 183 10.97 23.78 -4.41
C GLU A 183 10.71 24.80 -3.29
N ASP A 184 9.86 24.44 -2.33
CA ASP A 184 9.55 25.25 -1.14
C ASP A 184 10.57 25.07 0.00
N GLY A 185 11.64 24.30 -0.21
CA GLY A 185 12.62 23.95 0.80
C GLY A 185 12.22 22.78 1.71
N ALA A 186 11.03 22.19 1.52
CA ALA A 186 10.61 20.98 2.25
C ALA A 186 11.58 19.83 2.02
N LEU A 187 11.69 18.93 2.98
CA LEU A 187 12.54 17.75 2.87
C LEU A 187 11.69 16.50 2.68
N PHE A 188 11.83 15.83 1.55
CA PHE A 188 11.18 14.56 1.28
C PHE A 188 11.56 13.50 2.31
N THR A 189 10.56 12.97 2.99
CA THR A 189 10.68 11.84 3.92
C THR A 189 9.53 10.87 3.73
N LEU A 190 9.85 9.59 3.53
CA LEU A 190 8.84 8.54 3.49
C LEU A 190 8.48 8.13 4.93
N ARG A 191 7.32 8.55 5.43
CA ARG A 191 6.89 8.35 6.81
C ARG A 191 5.43 7.91 6.88
N ALA A 192 5.14 6.93 7.73
CA ALA A 192 3.78 6.47 7.98
C ALA A 192 2.88 7.62 8.51
N GLY A 193 1.63 7.67 8.04
CA GLY A 193 0.66 8.68 8.44
C GLY A 193 0.82 10.05 7.77
N THR A 194 1.70 10.17 6.77
CA THR A 194 1.85 11.36 5.93
C THR A 194 1.41 11.05 4.49
N GLU A 195 1.30 12.09 3.65
CA GLU A 195 1.05 11.93 2.21
C GLU A 195 2.14 11.10 1.53
N HIS A 196 3.40 11.24 1.97
CA HIS A 196 4.50 10.40 1.53
C HIS A 196 4.66 9.19 2.45
N SER A 197 3.79 8.21 2.27
CA SER A 197 3.84 6.93 2.99
C SER A 197 3.71 5.75 2.03
N TYR A 198 4.13 4.56 2.48
CA TYR A 198 3.95 3.35 1.67
C TYR A 198 2.49 3.04 1.40
N GLU A 199 1.61 3.32 2.35
CA GLU A 199 0.18 3.12 2.25
C GLU A 199 -0.41 4.02 1.16
N THR A 200 -0.13 5.32 1.23
CA THR A 200 -0.59 6.30 0.22
C THR A 200 -0.09 5.95 -1.18
N TYR A 201 1.17 5.54 -1.29
CA TYR A 201 1.77 5.17 -2.57
C TYR A 201 1.16 3.92 -3.18
N LYS A 202 0.89 2.91 -2.35
CA LYS A 202 0.23 1.69 -2.78
C LYS A 202 -1.21 1.94 -3.21
N ASP A 203 -1.94 2.75 -2.45
CA ASP A 203 -3.30 3.14 -2.80
C ASP A 203 -3.33 3.86 -4.15
N ALA A 204 -2.44 4.85 -4.35
CA ALA A 204 -2.32 5.58 -5.61
C ALA A 204 -2.04 4.63 -6.79
N LEU A 205 -1.09 3.70 -6.64
CA LEU A 205 -0.76 2.72 -7.68
C LEU A 205 -1.92 1.79 -8.02
N VAL A 206 -2.68 1.34 -7.01
CA VAL A 206 -3.85 0.49 -7.22
C VAL A 206 -4.97 1.25 -7.92
N GLU A 207 -5.26 2.49 -7.52
CA GLU A 207 -6.28 3.33 -8.16
C GLU A 207 -5.92 3.67 -9.60
N ILE A 208 -4.66 4.06 -9.85
CA ILE A 208 -4.17 4.36 -11.21
C ILE A 208 -4.21 3.09 -12.06
N GLY A 209 -3.73 1.95 -11.53
CA GLY A 209 -3.81 0.66 -12.23
C GLY A 209 -5.23 0.32 -12.63
N LEU A 210 -6.18 0.46 -11.71
CA LEU A 210 -7.59 0.21 -11.97
C LEU A 210 -8.14 1.12 -13.10
N SER A 211 -7.78 2.40 -13.12
CA SER A 211 -8.17 3.35 -14.17
C SER A 211 -7.60 2.98 -15.55
N GLN A 212 -6.53 2.17 -15.59
CA GLN A 212 -5.92 1.64 -16.81
C GLN A 212 -6.39 0.21 -17.14
N GLY A 213 -7.32 -0.36 -16.37
CA GLY A 213 -7.77 -1.74 -16.54
C GLY A 213 -6.82 -2.80 -15.97
N VAL A 214 -5.79 -2.39 -15.22
CA VAL A 214 -4.82 -3.29 -14.58
C VAL A 214 -5.24 -3.56 -13.14
N ALA A 215 -5.64 -4.81 -12.86
CA ALA A 215 -6.11 -5.23 -11.55
C ALA A 215 -4.95 -5.44 -10.57
N LEU A 216 -4.52 -4.37 -9.91
CA LEU A 216 -3.48 -4.39 -8.88
C LEU A 216 -4.07 -4.52 -7.48
N GLU A 217 -3.29 -5.07 -6.55
CA GLU A 217 -3.55 -5.06 -5.11
C GLU A 217 -2.29 -4.67 -4.34
N ALA A 218 -2.43 -4.24 -3.10
CA ALA A 218 -1.32 -3.76 -2.29
C ALA A 218 -1.34 -4.31 -0.85
N SER A 219 -1.92 -5.50 -0.67
CA SER A 219 -1.91 -6.20 0.61
C SER A 219 -0.49 -6.49 1.10
N SER A 220 -0.32 -6.53 2.41
CA SER A 220 0.95 -6.91 3.01
C SER A 220 1.25 -8.41 2.78
N ARG A 221 2.50 -8.80 2.96
CA ARG A 221 2.89 -10.21 2.89
C ARG A 221 2.16 -11.08 3.92
N LEU A 222 1.99 -10.55 5.13
CA LEU A 222 1.30 -11.27 6.21
C LEU A 222 -0.19 -11.43 5.94
N GLN A 223 -0.84 -10.44 5.31
CA GLN A 223 -2.22 -10.56 4.83
C GLN A 223 -2.38 -11.69 3.80
N ARG A 224 -1.32 -12.04 3.10
CA ARG A 224 -1.29 -13.17 2.14
C ARG A 224 -0.69 -14.46 2.71
N GLY A 225 -0.42 -14.53 4.01
CA GLY A 225 0.17 -15.70 4.65
C GLY A 225 1.67 -15.92 4.32
N ILE A 226 2.38 -14.90 3.83
CA ILE A 226 3.77 -15.00 3.43
C ILE A 226 4.67 -14.55 4.60
N ILE A 227 5.12 -15.50 5.41
CA ILE A 227 5.99 -15.24 6.56
C ILE A 227 7.43 -14.95 6.10
N HIS A 228 7.95 -15.81 5.24
CA HIS A 228 9.35 -15.72 4.80
C HIS A 228 9.50 -14.74 3.63
N ARG A 229 10.52 -13.92 3.73
CA ARG A 229 10.91 -13.04 2.63
C ARG A 229 11.84 -13.80 1.69
N ALA A 230 11.59 -13.70 0.39
CA ALA A 230 12.55 -14.20 -0.59
C ALA A 230 13.92 -13.54 -0.38
N PRO A 231 15.03 -14.27 -0.51
CA PRO A 231 16.37 -13.70 -0.47
C PRO A 231 16.49 -12.55 -1.48
N THR A 232 17.09 -11.45 -1.05
CA THR A 232 17.44 -10.38 -1.98
C THR A 232 18.77 -10.71 -2.64
N ASP A 233 19.08 -10.04 -3.75
CA ASP A 233 20.41 -10.11 -4.38
C ASP A 233 21.54 -9.75 -3.39
N ALA A 234 21.28 -8.79 -2.48
CA ALA A 234 22.21 -8.46 -1.40
C ALA A 234 22.34 -9.59 -0.37
N ASP A 235 21.29 -10.37 -0.11
CA ASP A 235 21.37 -11.53 0.80
C ASP A 235 22.16 -12.67 0.13
N TYR A 236 21.96 -12.86 -1.18
CA TYR A 236 22.75 -13.81 -1.97
C TYR A 236 24.24 -13.45 -1.98
N ARG A 237 24.57 -12.19 -2.27
CA ARG A 237 25.99 -11.72 -2.24
C ARG A 237 26.62 -11.81 -0.86
N ARG A 238 25.84 -11.60 0.22
CA ARG A 238 26.32 -11.79 1.60
C ARG A 238 26.58 -13.26 1.92
N GLY A 239 25.70 -14.15 1.48
CA GLY A 239 25.92 -15.59 1.60
C GLY A 239 27.20 -16.04 0.91
N LEU A 240 27.49 -15.51 -0.28
CA LEU A 240 28.75 -15.75 -1.02
C LEU A 240 30.00 -15.23 -0.27
N ARG A 241 29.84 -14.18 0.58
CA ARG A 241 30.93 -13.59 1.37
C ARG A 241 31.02 -14.18 2.79
N ALA A 242 30.25 -15.23 3.11
CA ALA A 242 30.15 -15.81 4.44
C ALA A 242 29.80 -14.79 5.55
N GLU A 243 29.04 -13.73 5.20
CA GLU A 243 28.59 -12.74 6.17
C GLU A 243 27.42 -13.30 7.02
N ARG A 244 27.29 -12.81 8.27
CA ARG A 244 26.23 -13.26 9.18
C ARG A 244 24.84 -13.09 8.54
N PRO A 245 23.97 -14.13 8.63
CA PRO A 245 22.60 -14.03 8.14
C PRO A 245 21.86 -12.93 8.91
N ARG A 246 20.90 -12.29 8.24
CA ARG A 246 19.99 -11.37 8.92
C ARG A 246 19.14 -12.14 9.91
N VAL A 247 18.78 -11.47 11.02
CA VAL A 247 17.81 -12.00 11.98
C VAL A 247 16.54 -12.40 11.21
N GLY A 248 16.08 -13.62 11.42
CA GLY A 248 14.85 -14.15 10.82
C GLY A 248 13.62 -13.33 11.22
N PRO A 249 12.47 -13.57 10.60
CA PRO A 249 11.22 -12.95 11.02
C PRO A 249 10.89 -13.36 12.47
N ASP A 250 10.29 -12.44 13.21
CA ASP A 250 9.64 -12.77 14.47
C ASP A 250 8.44 -13.66 14.16
N LEU A 251 8.56 -14.95 14.48
CA LEU A 251 7.57 -15.96 14.13
C LEU A 251 6.29 -15.79 14.95
N ASP A 252 6.40 -15.43 16.22
CA ASP A 252 5.26 -15.25 17.11
C ASP A 252 4.41 -14.06 16.63
N TYR A 253 5.07 -12.94 16.29
CA TYR A 253 4.41 -11.79 15.68
C TYR A 253 3.75 -12.16 14.34
N ALA A 254 4.46 -12.87 13.47
CA ALA A 254 3.93 -13.24 12.15
C ALA A 254 2.72 -14.17 12.27
N GLN A 255 2.74 -15.14 13.19
CA GLN A 255 1.61 -16.03 13.45
C GLN A 255 0.41 -15.28 14.02
N ALA A 256 0.63 -14.40 14.99
CA ALA A 256 -0.42 -13.56 15.55
C ALA A 256 -1.05 -12.64 14.48
N ALA A 257 -0.23 -12.04 13.60
CA ALA A 257 -0.72 -11.22 12.51
C ALA A 257 -1.55 -12.04 11.51
N ILE A 258 -1.09 -13.24 11.13
CA ILE A 258 -1.84 -14.13 10.23
C ILE A 258 -3.18 -14.54 10.86
N ALA A 259 -3.22 -14.86 12.16
CA ALA A 259 -4.48 -15.19 12.84
C ALA A 259 -5.48 -14.02 12.80
N ARG A 260 -5.00 -12.78 12.99
CA ARG A 260 -5.83 -11.57 12.82
C ARG A 260 -6.36 -11.42 11.41
N HIS A 261 -5.50 -11.60 10.39
CA HIS A 261 -5.91 -11.51 9.00
C HIS A 261 -6.91 -12.61 8.60
N THR A 262 -6.76 -13.81 9.16
CA THR A 262 -7.74 -14.90 9.01
C THR A 262 -9.14 -14.45 9.48
N ALA A 263 -9.21 -13.87 10.68
CA ALA A 263 -10.46 -13.31 11.20
C ALA A 263 -10.98 -12.15 10.32
N GLY A 264 -10.09 -11.29 9.82
CA GLY A 264 -10.42 -10.21 8.91
C GLY A 264 -11.04 -10.70 7.59
N TYR A 265 -10.51 -11.74 6.96
CA TYR A 265 -11.11 -12.33 5.76
C TYR A 265 -12.48 -12.93 6.02
N ALA A 266 -12.67 -13.61 7.14
CA ALA A 266 -13.97 -14.16 7.53
C ALA A 266 -15.02 -13.04 7.78
N ALA A 267 -14.62 -11.96 8.44
CA ALA A 267 -15.47 -10.79 8.64
C ALA A 267 -15.87 -10.13 7.32
N LEU A 268 -14.91 -9.95 6.40
CA LEU A 268 -15.19 -9.40 5.07
C LEU A 268 -16.14 -10.29 4.25
N ALA A 269 -16.03 -11.61 4.37
CA ALA A 269 -16.95 -12.55 3.72
C ALA A 269 -18.38 -12.40 4.27
N ALA A 270 -18.53 -12.28 5.60
CA ALA A 270 -19.81 -12.01 6.22
C ALA A 270 -20.40 -10.68 5.76
N GLN A 271 -19.59 -9.63 5.72
CA GLN A 271 -20.00 -8.31 5.26
C GLN A 271 -20.43 -8.30 3.78
N ALA A 272 -19.70 -8.99 2.90
CA ALA A 272 -20.10 -9.13 1.49
C ALA A 272 -21.47 -9.79 1.35
N ARG A 273 -21.74 -10.83 2.15
CA ARG A 273 -23.09 -11.46 2.20
C ARG A 273 -24.16 -10.51 2.74
N GLY A 274 -23.86 -9.74 3.78
CA GLY A 274 -24.76 -8.73 4.34
C GLY A 274 -25.13 -7.64 3.34
N VAL A 275 -24.14 -7.09 2.64
CA VAL A 275 -24.35 -6.11 1.56
C VAL A 275 -25.24 -6.69 0.46
N GLN A 276 -24.93 -7.91 0.01
CA GLN A 276 -25.75 -8.59 -1.02
C GLN A 276 -27.19 -8.80 -0.55
N ALA A 277 -27.40 -9.25 0.69
CA ALA A 277 -28.74 -9.46 1.26
C ALA A 277 -29.51 -8.14 1.37
N SER A 278 -28.88 -7.07 1.81
CA SER A 278 -29.47 -5.73 1.86
C SER A 278 -29.87 -5.22 0.48
N ASP A 279 -28.97 -5.32 -0.52
CA ASP A 279 -29.26 -4.90 -1.89
C ASP A 279 -30.38 -5.73 -2.51
N HIS A 280 -30.42 -7.05 -2.26
CA HIS A 280 -31.50 -7.91 -2.70
C HIS A 280 -32.85 -7.51 -2.08
N ALA A 281 -32.88 -7.23 -0.78
CA ALA A 281 -34.12 -6.80 -0.09
C ALA A 281 -34.64 -5.46 -0.65
N ARG A 282 -33.76 -4.50 -0.95
CA ARG A 282 -34.13 -3.22 -1.59
C ARG A 282 -34.64 -3.42 -3.02
N PHE A 283 -34.03 -4.32 -3.79
CA PHE A 283 -34.51 -4.72 -5.11
C PHE A 283 -35.92 -5.30 -5.06
N MET A 284 -36.14 -6.25 -4.12
CA MET A 284 -37.47 -6.85 -3.94
C MET A 284 -38.56 -5.86 -3.53
N LYS A 285 -38.19 -4.77 -2.85
CA LYS A 285 -39.10 -3.66 -2.50
C LYS A 285 -39.26 -2.63 -3.64
N GLY A 286 -38.57 -2.79 -4.76
CA GLY A 286 -38.60 -1.84 -5.85
C GLY A 286 -37.84 -0.52 -5.57
N GLU A 287 -37.03 -0.47 -4.51
CA GLU A 287 -36.23 0.72 -4.15
C GLU A 287 -35.04 0.92 -5.11
N ILE A 288 -34.58 -0.13 -5.74
CA ILE A 288 -33.51 -0.12 -6.75
C ILE A 288 -33.92 -1.01 -7.93
N ALA A 289 -33.48 -0.63 -9.13
CA ALA A 289 -33.84 -1.33 -10.37
C ALA A 289 -33.04 -2.61 -10.60
N SER A 290 -31.83 -2.70 -10.04
CA SER A 290 -30.94 -3.85 -10.13
C SER A 290 -29.93 -3.84 -8.98
N TYR A 291 -29.26 -4.96 -8.75
CA TYR A 291 -28.12 -5.03 -7.82
C TYR A 291 -27.03 -5.97 -8.33
N THR A 292 -25.81 -5.82 -7.83
CA THR A 292 -24.67 -6.66 -8.16
C THR A 292 -24.53 -7.75 -7.09
N PRO A 293 -24.69 -9.05 -7.44
CA PRO A 293 -24.37 -10.13 -6.52
C PRO A 293 -22.88 -10.10 -6.10
N LEU A 294 -22.60 -10.38 -4.84
CA LEU A 294 -21.24 -10.44 -4.28
C LEU A 294 -20.81 -11.88 -3.93
N SER A 295 -21.49 -12.88 -4.49
CA SER A 295 -21.30 -14.29 -4.14
C SER A 295 -19.90 -14.83 -4.47
N ASP A 296 -19.30 -14.39 -5.58
CA ASP A 296 -17.95 -14.83 -5.95
C ASP A 296 -16.90 -14.24 -5.01
N LEU A 297 -17.04 -12.95 -4.68
CA LEU A 297 -16.17 -12.26 -3.72
C LEU A 297 -16.30 -12.91 -2.32
N ALA A 298 -17.53 -13.10 -1.82
CA ALA A 298 -17.76 -13.73 -0.51
C ALA A 298 -17.15 -15.14 -0.43
N ARG A 299 -17.30 -15.94 -1.49
CA ARG A 299 -16.72 -17.29 -1.58
C ARG A 299 -15.18 -17.24 -1.52
N ASN A 300 -14.57 -16.33 -2.26
CA ASN A 300 -13.12 -16.19 -2.29
C ASN A 300 -12.58 -15.69 -0.95
N LEU A 301 -13.29 -14.77 -0.28
CA LEU A 301 -12.93 -14.30 1.06
C LEU A 301 -13.03 -15.42 2.12
N ASP A 302 -14.09 -16.23 2.10
CA ASP A 302 -14.19 -17.42 2.97
C ASP A 302 -13.04 -18.39 2.73
N ARG A 303 -12.71 -18.64 1.45
CA ARG A 303 -11.60 -19.50 1.09
C ARG A 303 -10.26 -18.93 1.58
N ALA A 304 -10.06 -17.63 1.46
CA ALA A 304 -8.85 -16.95 1.96
C ALA A 304 -8.70 -17.15 3.48
N ALA A 305 -9.79 -17.02 4.25
CA ALA A 305 -9.77 -17.29 5.68
C ALA A 305 -9.38 -18.74 5.98
N VAL A 306 -9.94 -19.72 5.25
CA VAL A 306 -9.63 -21.15 5.43
C VAL A 306 -8.18 -21.45 5.07
N ASP A 307 -7.70 -20.93 3.94
CA ASP A 307 -6.32 -21.16 3.48
C ASP A 307 -5.30 -20.59 4.47
N LEU A 308 -5.52 -19.37 4.98
CA LEU A 308 -4.65 -18.78 6.01
C LEU A 308 -4.68 -19.56 7.33
N ALA A 309 -5.85 -20.02 7.77
CA ALA A 309 -5.99 -20.85 8.96
C ALA A 309 -5.22 -22.18 8.82
N ALA A 310 -5.15 -22.71 7.60
CA ALA A 310 -4.39 -23.92 7.26
C ALA A 310 -2.88 -23.65 7.02
N GLY A 311 -2.42 -22.40 7.23
CA GLY A 311 -1.02 -22.01 6.94
C GLY A 311 -0.67 -21.92 5.46
N GLN A 312 -1.68 -21.86 4.60
CA GLN A 312 -1.49 -21.71 3.15
C GLN A 312 -1.45 -20.22 2.78
N LYS A 313 -0.68 -19.90 1.75
CA LYS A 313 -0.62 -18.53 1.23
C LYS A 313 -1.77 -18.24 0.27
N ILE A 314 -2.29 -17.02 0.31
CA ILE A 314 -3.19 -16.49 -0.71
C ILE A 314 -2.38 -16.23 -1.97
N SER A 315 -2.76 -16.87 -3.07
CA SER A 315 -2.13 -16.70 -4.39
C SER A 315 -3.18 -16.33 -5.42
N PRO A 316 -2.97 -15.32 -6.25
CA PRO A 316 -3.91 -14.90 -7.29
C PRO A 316 -4.31 -16.07 -8.22
N ASP A 317 -3.39 -16.98 -8.49
CA ASP A 317 -3.63 -18.13 -9.37
C ASP A 317 -4.56 -19.19 -8.74
N THR A 318 -4.77 -19.13 -7.43
CA THR A 318 -5.64 -20.08 -6.68
C THR A 318 -7.09 -19.60 -6.63
N TYR A 319 -7.31 -18.30 -6.75
CA TYR A 319 -8.62 -17.66 -6.65
C TYR A 319 -9.11 -17.29 -8.04
N GLY A 320 -10.32 -17.70 -8.38
CA GLY A 320 -10.96 -17.22 -9.61
C GLY A 320 -11.08 -15.71 -9.60
N ALA A 321 -10.88 -15.08 -10.76
CA ALA A 321 -11.04 -13.63 -10.89
C ALA A 321 -12.48 -13.22 -10.52
N VAL A 322 -12.62 -12.35 -9.53
CA VAL A 322 -13.90 -11.73 -9.18
C VAL A 322 -14.19 -10.62 -10.18
N PRO A 323 -15.39 -10.57 -10.76
CA PRO A 323 -15.77 -9.50 -11.68
C PRO A 323 -15.54 -8.11 -11.05
N MET A 324 -15.01 -7.19 -11.85
CA MET A 324 -14.69 -5.84 -11.40
C MET A 324 -15.90 -5.12 -10.76
N LEU A 325 -17.09 -5.37 -11.30
CA LEU A 325 -18.33 -4.79 -10.76
C LEU A 325 -18.60 -5.22 -9.30
N GLN A 326 -18.31 -6.47 -8.95
CA GLN A 326 -18.42 -6.95 -7.56
C GLN A 326 -17.38 -6.26 -6.65
N GLN A 327 -16.14 -6.13 -7.13
CA GLN A 327 -15.07 -5.46 -6.39
C GLN A 327 -15.40 -3.98 -6.13
N THR A 328 -15.86 -3.26 -7.16
CA THR A 328 -16.28 -1.85 -7.05
C THR A 328 -17.44 -1.71 -6.08
N ARG A 329 -18.49 -2.52 -6.25
CA ARG A 329 -19.67 -2.47 -5.37
C ARG A 329 -19.32 -2.72 -3.89
N PHE A 330 -18.43 -3.66 -3.62
CA PHE A 330 -17.99 -3.95 -2.26
C PHE A 330 -17.09 -2.83 -1.71
N THR A 331 -16.20 -2.28 -2.51
CA THR A 331 -15.37 -1.12 -2.14
C THR A 331 -16.23 0.08 -1.75
N GLU A 332 -17.28 0.39 -2.54
CA GLU A 332 -18.23 1.44 -2.21
C GLU A 332 -18.98 1.17 -0.89
N ALA A 333 -19.33 -0.08 -0.62
CA ALA A 333 -19.99 -0.44 0.63
C ALA A 333 -19.07 -0.25 1.83
N LEU A 334 -17.79 -0.63 1.72
CA LEU A 334 -16.77 -0.38 2.75
C LEU A 334 -16.57 1.11 2.98
N GLN A 335 -16.47 1.92 1.93
CA GLN A 335 -16.32 3.37 2.04
C GLN A 335 -17.52 4.03 2.75
N ARG A 336 -18.74 3.62 2.39
CA ARG A 336 -19.96 4.13 3.06
C ARG A 336 -20.00 3.78 4.54
N LEU A 337 -19.56 2.56 4.90
CA LEU A 337 -19.46 2.14 6.29
C LEU A 337 -18.44 3.01 7.04
N ASP A 338 -17.29 3.26 6.43
CA ASP A 338 -16.25 4.10 7.00
C ASP A 338 -16.76 5.52 7.29
N THR A 339 -17.37 6.16 6.30
CA THR A 339 -18.00 7.48 6.45
C THR A 339 -19.05 7.49 7.55
N ALA A 340 -19.92 6.48 7.61
CA ALA A 340 -20.96 6.41 8.64
C ALA A 340 -20.37 6.23 10.06
N VAL A 341 -19.27 5.50 10.18
CA VAL A 341 -18.53 5.35 11.44
C VAL A 341 -17.86 6.66 11.83
N GLU A 342 -17.19 7.35 10.92
CA GLU A 342 -16.58 8.67 11.18
C GLU A 342 -17.63 9.69 11.64
N GLU A 343 -18.77 9.79 10.95
CA GLU A 343 -19.87 10.67 11.36
C GLU A 343 -20.46 10.31 12.73
N ALA A 344 -20.52 9.02 13.06
CA ALA A 344 -20.99 8.57 14.38
C ALA A 344 -20.00 8.98 15.48
N GLU A 345 -18.69 8.88 15.22
CA GLU A 345 -17.65 9.27 16.17
C GLU A 345 -17.58 10.75 16.39
N ASP A 346 -17.71 11.54 15.33
CA ASP A 346 -17.76 13.01 15.44
C ASP A 346 -18.96 13.42 16.31
N ARG A 347 -20.09 12.74 16.15
CA ARG A 347 -21.28 12.93 17.02
C ARG A 347 -20.98 12.55 18.48
N ILE A 348 -20.29 11.43 18.71
CA ILE A 348 -19.87 11.00 20.06
C ILE A 348 -18.91 12.02 20.66
N ALA A 349 -17.94 12.49 19.89
CA ALA A 349 -16.96 13.48 20.35
C ALA A 349 -17.63 14.82 20.72
N ALA A 350 -18.65 15.23 19.98
CA ALA A 350 -19.42 16.45 20.24
C ALA A 350 -20.45 16.31 21.39
N ALA A 351 -20.81 15.08 21.78
CA ALA A 351 -21.80 14.81 22.80
C ALA A 351 -21.31 15.17 24.23
N PRO A 352 -22.21 15.49 25.17
CA PRO A 352 -21.86 15.66 26.58
C PRO A 352 -21.16 14.43 27.16
N PRO A 353 -20.17 14.59 28.07
CA PRO A 353 -19.44 13.43 28.64
C PRO A 353 -20.33 12.35 29.27
N SER A 354 -21.49 12.72 29.76
CA SER A 354 -22.46 11.78 30.36
C SER A 354 -23.16 10.86 29.36
N GLU A 355 -23.24 11.25 28.07
CA GLU A 355 -23.94 10.53 27.01
C GLU A 355 -23.00 9.66 26.16
N ARG A 356 -21.70 9.97 26.16
CA ARG A 356 -20.70 9.30 25.34
C ARG A 356 -20.67 7.78 25.52
N PRO A 357 -20.68 7.22 26.75
CA PRO A 357 -20.64 5.76 26.93
C PRO A 357 -21.82 5.04 26.30
N GLU A 358 -23.02 5.63 26.33
CA GLU A 358 -24.21 5.03 25.70
C GLU A 358 -24.11 5.05 24.17
N LEU A 359 -23.63 6.18 23.61
CA LEU A 359 -23.43 6.32 22.17
C LEU A 359 -22.30 5.40 21.65
N GLU A 360 -21.21 5.25 22.40
CA GLU A 360 -20.15 4.28 22.10
C GLU A 360 -20.65 2.83 22.11
N ALA A 361 -21.48 2.47 23.10
CA ALA A 361 -22.10 1.15 23.17
C ALA A 361 -23.01 0.90 21.96
N ARG A 362 -23.84 1.87 21.58
CA ARG A 362 -24.70 1.78 20.38
C ARG A 362 -23.92 1.63 19.09
N LEU A 363 -22.80 2.37 18.95
CA LEU A 363 -21.93 2.22 17.79
C LEU A 363 -21.27 0.84 17.77
N SER A 364 -20.81 0.35 18.91
CA SER A 364 -20.24 -0.99 19.06
C SER A 364 -21.25 -2.08 18.69
N ASP A 365 -22.48 -1.99 19.17
CA ASP A 365 -23.55 -2.93 18.86
C ASP A 365 -23.91 -2.91 17.36
N ALA A 366 -23.98 -1.72 16.76
CA ALA A 366 -24.26 -1.58 15.33
C ALA A 366 -23.15 -2.15 14.43
N LEU A 367 -21.89 -2.16 14.90
CA LEU A 367 -20.74 -2.74 14.18
C LEU A 367 -20.62 -4.26 14.41
N SER A 368 -21.33 -4.81 15.41
CA SER A 368 -21.26 -6.23 15.79
C SER A 368 -22.37 -7.08 15.15
N GLY A 369 -23.43 -6.47 14.66
CA GLY A 369 -24.58 -7.12 14.00
C GLY A 369 -24.45 -7.09 12.49
#